data_ef2a2afaa73569999130d2e958ad48f6
#
_entry.id   ef2a2afaa73569999130d2e958ad48f6
#
_cell.length_a   1.000
_cell.length_b   1.000
_cell.length_c   1.000
_cell.angle_alpha   90.00
_cell.angle_beta   90.00
_cell.angle_gamma   90.00
#
_symmetry.space_group_name_H-M   'P 1'
#
loop_
_entity.id
_entity.type
_entity.pdbx_description
1 polymer ?
#
loop_
_entity_poly.entity_id
_entity_poly.type
_entity_poly.pdbx_seq_one_letter_code
_entity_poly.pdbx_strand_id
1 'polypeptide(L)'
;MKMKFNRKNEEGKTLVEFAIVGTVFLTVMFGVIEFGRLFWTHNALRDAARRGVRYAAIRKNDAAGQQAVKNMVVYGNPNGGTTPLVPGLNTSNVGLEYVNYDGVQLSSRATVKITNYKFQIAVPLIGGKINMPAYRTSLPGESVGYVPCDVGGSNPLANCNIIPN
;
A
#
# COMPACT_ATOMS: atom_id res chain seq x y z
N MET A 1 27.86 25.38 64.96
CA MET A 1 27.74 24.04 64.40
C MET A 1 27.55 24.15 62.90
N LYS A 2 28.62 23.97 62.05
CA LYS A 2 28.49 24.08 60.57
C LYS A 2 28.18 22.70 60.03
N MET A 3 26.97 22.50 59.54
CA MET A 3 26.60 21.30 58.80
C MET A 3 27.41 21.26 57.49
N LYS A 4 28.33 20.29 57.40
CA LYS A 4 29.05 19.98 56.17
C LYS A 4 28.08 19.22 55.25
N PHE A 5 27.47 19.91 54.32
CA PHE A 5 26.66 19.28 53.28
C PHE A 5 27.56 18.38 52.43
N ASN A 6 27.26 17.10 52.40
CA ASN A 6 28.06 16.09 51.71
C ASN A 6 27.68 16.08 50.22
N ARG A 7 28.24 16.98 49.42
CA ARG A 7 27.99 17.17 47.98
C ARG A 7 28.21 15.94 47.10
N LYS A 8 29.00 14.98 47.56
CA LYS A 8 29.34 13.76 46.79
C LYS A 8 28.15 12.82 46.55
N ASN A 9 27.13 12.83 47.40
CA ASN A 9 25.92 12.00 47.22
C ASN A 9 24.88 12.65 46.29
N GLU A 10 24.98 13.96 46.05
CA GLU A 10 24.01 14.68 45.17
C GLU A 10 24.36 14.53 43.72
N GLU A 11 25.66 14.46 43.35
CA GLU A 11 26.09 14.29 41.97
C GLU A 11 25.67 12.92 41.39
N GLY A 12 25.72 11.85 42.17
CA GLY A 12 25.24 10.53 41.78
C GLY A 12 23.74 10.45 41.58
N LYS A 13 22.97 11.14 42.43
CA LYS A 13 21.50 11.21 42.33
C LYS A 13 21.05 11.91 41.05
N THR A 14 21.65 13.04 40.70
CA THR A 14 21.37 13.79 39.49
C THR A 14 21.67 12.99 38.22
N LEU A 15 22.76 12.20 38.21
CA LEU A 15 23.12 11.32 37.10
C LEU A 15 22.06 10.22 36.86
N VAL A 16 21.58 9.60 37.93
CA VAL A 16 20.55 8.56 37.87
C VAL A 16 19.23 9.16 37.38
N GLU A 17 18.86 10.33 37.89
CA GLU A 17 17.64 11.05 37.48
C GLU A 17 17.70 11.41 35.98
N PHE A 18 18.82 11.94 35.52
CA PHE A 18 19.06 12.24 34.11
C PHE A 18 18.96 10.98 33.23
N ALA A 19 19.53 9.85 33.67
CA ALA A 19 19.50 8.60 32.95
C ALA A 19 18.06 8.08 32.80
N ILE A 20 17.23 8.16 33.85
CA ILE A 20 15.82 7.75 33.80
C ILE A 20 15.04 8.66 32.86
N VAL A 21 15.14 9.98 33.03
CA VAL A 21 14.45 10.96 32.18
C VAL A 21 14.88 10.81 30.72
N GLY A 22 16.19 10.65 30.46
CA GLY A 22 16.72 10.43 29.11
C GLY A 22 16.20 9.17 28.47
N THR A 23 16.11 8.07 29.21
CA THR A 23 15.55 6.81 28.69
C THR A 23 14.08 6.95 28.33
N VAL A 24 13.26 7.57 29.18
CA VAL A 24 11.85 7.83 28.91
C VAL A 24 11.70 8.74 27.68
N PHE A 25 12.47 9.82 27.62
CA PHE A 25 12.45 10.75 26.48
C PHE A 25 12.78 10.05 25.16
N LEU A 26 13.87 9.26 25.13
CA LEU A 26 14.27 8.53 23.93
C LEU A 26 13.21 7.49 23.52
N THR A 27 12.61 6.80 24.48
CA THR A 27 11.55 5.83 24.20
C THR A 27 10.36 6.49 23.52
N VAL A 28 9.90 7.62 24.05
CA VAL A 28 8.79 8.40 23.46
C VAL A 28 9.17 8.92 22.07
N MET A 29 10.37 9.47 21.94
CA MET A 29 10.86 9.98 20.65
C MET A 29 10.89 8.89 19.57
N PHE A 30 11.44 7.71 19.85
CA PHE A 30 11.44 6.58 18.92
C PHE A 30 10.02 6.11 18.62
N GLY A 31 9.14 6.11 19.60
CA GLY A 31 7.72 5.78 19.42
C GLY A 31 7.05 6.70 18.39
N VAL A 32 7.28 8.01 18.49
CA VAL A 32 6.73 9.00 17.55
C VAL A 32 7.26 8.80 16.13
N ILE A 33 8.58 8.55 15.99
CA ILE A 33 9.19 8.29 14.68
C ILE A 33 8.62 7.03 14.05
N GLU A 34 8.47 5.96 14.83
CA GLU A 34 7.93 4.68 14.32
C GLU A 34 6.46 4.78 13.92
N PHE A 35 5.68 5.53 14.70
CA PHE A 35 4.29 5.84 14.34
C PHE A 35 4.21 6.63 13.03
N GLY A 36 5.09 7.61 12.82
CA GLY A 36 5.19 8.35 11.57
C GLY A 36 5.52 7.43 10.37
N ARG A 37 6.46 6.50 10.54
CA ARG A 37 6.79 5.49 9.52
C ARG A 37 5.59 4.59 9.19
N LEU A 38 4.88 4.12 10.20
CA LEU A 38 3.69 3.29 10.03
C LEU A 38 2.59 4.04 9.25
N PHE A 39 2.36 5.30 9.59
CA PHE A 39 1.36 6.14 8.92
C PHE A 39 1.73 6.43 7.46
N TRP A 40 3.01 6.71 7.20
CA TRP A 40 3.52 6.87 5.85
C TRP A 40 3.33 5.59 5.01
N THR A 41 3.69 4.44 5.57
CA THR A 41 3.53 3.13 4.92
C THR A 41 2.06 2.84 4.61
N HIS A 42 1.16 3.14 5.56
CA HIS A 42 -0.29 3.01 5.36
C HIS A 42 -0.78 3.84 4.16
N ASN A 43 -0.38 5.09 4.07
CA ASN A 43 -0.75 5.97 2.97
C ASN A 43 -0.13 5.51 1.64
N ALA A 44 1.14 5.08 1.65
CA ALA A 44 1.83 4.57 0.48
C ALA A 44 1.17 3.31 -0.09
N LEU A 45 0.71 2.38 0.74
CA LEU A 45 -0.02 1.18 0.32
C LEU A 45 -1.37 1.52 -0.30
N ARG A 46 -2.11 2.48 0.27
CA ARG A 46 -3.38 2.97 -0.30
C ARG A 46 -3.16 3.60 -1.67
N ASP A 47 -2.12 4.40 -1.82
CA ASP A 47 -1.78 5.04 -3.08
C ASP A 47 -1.30 4.03 -4.12
N ALA A 48 -0.51 3.02 -3.73
CA ALA A 48 -0.11 1.90 -4.59
C ALA A 48 -1.33 1.15 -5.14
N ALA A 49 -2.32 0.84 -4.29
CA ALA A 49 -3.56 0.20 -4.71
C ALA A 49 -4.35 1.06 -5.71
N ARG A 50 -4.41 2.37 -5.48
CA ARG A 50 -5.09 3.33 -6.40
C ARG A 50 -4.38 3.42 -7.75
N ARG A 51 -3.05 3.46 -7.79
CA ARG A 51 -2.29 3.43 -9.05
C ARG A 51 -2.53 2.13 -9.81
N GLY A 52 -2.47 1.01 -9.10
CA GLY A 52 -2.70 -0.29 -9.69
C GLY A 52 -4.07 -0.43 -10.32
N VAL A 53 -5.14 0.00 -9.63
CA VAL A 53 -6.50 -0.13 -10.17
C VAL A 53 -6.74 0.77 -11.37
N ARG A 54 -6.16 1.99 -11.41
CA ARG A 54 -6.24 2.85 -12.60
C ARG A 54 -5.58 2.19 -13.80
N TYR A 55 -4.43 1.56 -13.60
CA TYR A 55 -3.75 0.83 -14.65
C TYR A 55 -4.52 -0.44 -15.07
N ALA A 56 -5.15 -1.13 -14.12
CA ALA A 56 -5.97 -2.31 -14.38
C ALA A 56 -7.23 -1.99 -15.19
N ALA A 57 -7.82 -0.80 -14.99
CA ALA A 57 -9.05 -0.38 -15.68
C ALA A 57 -8.87 -0.23 -17.20
N ILE A 58 -7.65 0.06 -17.67
CA ILE A 58 -7.33 0.28 -19.09
C ILE A 58 -6.61 -0.90 -19.74
N ARG A 59 -6.34 -1.99 -18.99
CA ARG A 59 -5.62 -3.17 -19.50
C ARG A 59 -6.54 -4.36 -19.69
N LYS A 60 -6.19 -5.19 -20.66
CA LYS A 60 -6.85 -6.49 -20.87
C LYS A 60 -6.59 -7.40 -19.66
N ASN A 61 -7.60 -8.19 -19.32
CA ASN A 61 -7.50 -9.19 -18.25
C ASN A 61 -6.87 -10.49 -18.78
N ASP A 62 -5.61 -10.41 -19.19
CA ASP A 62 -4.76 -11.54 -19.55
C ASP A 62 -3.62 -11.71 -18.53
N ALA A 63 -2.88 -12.80 -18.64
CA ALA A 63 -1.79 -13.10 -17.71
C ALA A 63 -0.70 -12.01 -17.73
N ALA A 64 -0.37 -11.45 -18.90
CA ALA A 64 0.61 -10.39 -19.04
C ALA A 64 0.11 -9.07 -18.45
N GLY A 65 -1.17 -8.71 -18.71
CA GLY A 65 -1.81 -7.54 -18.13
C GLY A 65 -1.90 -7.61 -16.61
N GLN A 66 -2.30 -8.75 -16.05
CA GLN A 66 -2.34 -8.95 -14.61
C GLN A 66 -0.95 -8.81 -13.97
N GLN A 67 0.10 -9.37 -14.60
CA GLN A 67 1.47 -9.22 -14.11
C GLN A 67 1.94 -7.76 -14.17
N ALA A 68 1.63 -7.05 -15.25
CA ALA A 68 1.93 -5.64 -15.41
C ALA A 68 1.23 -4.77 -14.34
N VAL A 69 -0.02 -5.08 -13.99
CA VAL A 69 -0.73 -4.41 -12.89
C VAL A 69 -0.07 -4.67 -11.54
N LYS A 70 0.30 -5.92 -11.25
CA LYS A 70 1.05 -6.25 -10.01
C LYS A 70 2.37 -5.51 -9.93
N ASN A 71 3.10 -5.44 -11.03
CA ASN A 71 4.34 -4.69 -11.13
C ASN A 71 4.12 -3.18 -10.88
N MET A 72 3.05 -2.62 -11.47
CA MET A 72 2.68 -1.21 -11.25
C MET A 72 2.38 -0.90 -9.79
N VAL A 73 1.72 -1.82 -9.07
CA VAL A 73 1.45 -1.67 -7.63
C VAL A 73 2.74 -1.68 -6.83
N VAL A 74 3.63 -2.63 -7.10
CA VAL A 74 4.83 -2.87 -6.29
C VAL A 74 5.95 -1.89 -6.63
N TYR A 75 6.21 -1.70 -7.92
CA TYR A 75 7.37 -0.95 -8.42
C TYR A 75 7.04 0.42 -9.01
N GLY A 76 5.75 0.71 -9.27
CA GLY A 76 5.35 1.90 -10.02
C GLY A 76 5.67 1.85 -11.51
N ASN A 77 6.11 0.69 -12.00
CA ASN A 77 6.48 0.43 -13.40
C ASN A 77 5.84 -0.89 -13.86
N PRO A 78 5.09 -0.92 -14.98
CA PRO A 78 4.43 -2.13 -15.47
C PRO A 78 5.42 -3.22 -15.91
N ASN A 79 6.62 -2.84 -16.31
CA ASN A 79 7.68 -3.79 -16.71
C ASN A 79 8.41 -4.43 -15.53
N GLY A 80 8.07 -4.02 -14.30
CA GLY A 80 8.73 -4.46 -13.08
C GLY A 80 9.87 -3.54 -12.66
N GLY A 81 10.55 -3.94 -11.59
CA GLY A 81 11.67 -3.19 -11.02
C GLY A 81 12.43 -4.04 -10.01
N THR A 82 13.56 -3.54 -9.55
CA THR A 82 14.40 -4.20 -8.54
C THR A 82 14.02 -3.78 -7.12
N THR A 83 13.54 -2.56 -6.95
CA THR A 83 13.24 -1.98 -5.63
C THR A 83 11.75 -1.67 -5.52
N PRO A 84 11.03 -2.27 -4.58
CA PRO A 84 9.63 -1.96 -4.36
C PRO A 84 9.46 -0.54 -3.78
N LEU A 85 8.39 0.16 -4.16
CA LEU A 85 8.07 1.50 -3.67
C LEU A 85 7.80 1.53 -2.16
N VAL A 86 7.26 0.43 -1.64
CA VAL A 86 7.05 0.24 -0.21
C VAL A 86 7.92 -0.94 0.23
N PRO A 87 8.85 -0.75 1.19
CA PRO A 87 9.74 -1.81 1.64
C PRO A 87 8.97 -3.06 2.10
N GLY A 88 9.34 -4.23 1.56
CA GLY A 88 8.68 -5.49 1.91
C GLY A 88 7.37 -5.80 1.15
N LEU A 89 6.92 -4.92 0.27
CA LEU A 89 5.79 -5.20 -0.62
C LEU A 89 6.25 -6.06 -1.80
N ASN A 90 5.53 -7.16 -2.03
CA ASN A 90 5.81 -8.11 -3.12
C ASN A 90 4.59 -8.30 -4.01
N THR A 91 4.78 -8.79 -5.22
CA THR A 91 3.68 -9.10 -6.14
C THR A 91 2.73 -10.17 -5.61
N SER A 92 3.20 -11.06 -4.71
CA SER A 92 2.35 -12.04 -4.01
C SER A 92 1.36 -11.42 -3.02
N ASN A 93 1.62 -10.19 -2.55
CA ASN A 93 0.70 -9.45 -1.70
C ASN A 93 -0.44 -8.81 -2.49
N VAL A 94 -0.34 -8.77 -3.83
CA VAL A 94 -1.28 -8.09 -4.71
C VAL A 94 -2.24 -9.08 -5.34
N GLY A 95 -3.51 -9.01 -4.94
CA GLY A 95 -4.62 -9.72 -5.56
C GLY A 95 -5.35 -8.83 -6.56
N LEU A 96 -5.81 -9.42 -7.65
CA LEU A 96 -6.60 -8.77 -8.68
C LEU A 96 -7.94 -9.49 -8.82
N GLU A 97 -9.02 -8.73 -8.88
CA GLU A 97 -10.36 -9.23 -9.15
C GLU A 97 -10.95 -8.41 -10.30
N TYR A 98 -11.41 -9.10 -11.32
CA TYR A 98 -12.07 -8.49 -12.46
C TYR A 98 -13.50 -9.04 -12.53
N VAL A 99 -14.45 -8.14 -12.67
CA VAL A 99 -15.85 -8.49 -12.93
C VAL A 99 -16.13 -8.15 -14.37
N ASN A 100 -16.44 -9.16 -15.16
CA ASN A 100 -16.83 -8.98 -16.56
C ASN A 100 -18.36 -9.04 -16.64
N TYR A 101 -18.95 -8.11 -17.36
CA TYR A 101 -20.34 -8.18 -17.78
C TYR A 101 -20.38 -8.73 -19.22
N ASP A 102 -21.21 -9.74 -19.44
CA ASP A 102 -21.54 -10.29 -20.77
C ASP A 102 -20.37 -10.82 -21.63
N GLY A 103 -19.40 -11.49 -21.01
CA GLY A 103 -18.37 -12.21 -21.77
C GLY A 103 -17.37 -11.35 -22.53
N VAL A 104 -17.48 -10.02 -22.44
CA VAL A 104 -16.52 -9.09 -23.03
C VAL A 104 -15.25 -9.09 -22.22
N GLN A 105 -14.10 -9.24 -22.87
CA GLN A 105 -12.78 -9.26 -22.21
C GLN A 105 -12.39 -7.93 -21.55
N LEU A 106 -13.14 -6.88 -21.79
CA LEU A 106 -12.97 -5.60 -21.12
C LEU A 106 -13.72 -5.66 -19.78
N SER A 107 -12.99 -5.65 -18.69
CA SER A 107 -13.55 -5.78 -17.35
C SER A 107 -14.43 -4.58 -17.00
N SER A 108 -15.71 -4.82 -16.70
CA SER A 108 -16.62 -3.77 -16.22
C SER A 108 -16.20 -3.18 -14.89
N ARG A 109 -15.38 -3.90 -14.13
CA ARG A 109 -14.79 -3.43 -12.88
C ARG A 109 -13.49 -4.14 -12.61
N ALA A 110 -12.43 -3.38 -12.36
CA ALA A 110 -11.17 -3.87 -11.84
C ALA A 110 -11.09 -3.56 -10.34
N THR A 111 -10.64 -4.53 -9.56
CA THR A 111 -10.39 -4.37 -8.12
C THR A 111 -8.97 -4.84 -7.82
N VAL A 112 -8.22 -4.00 -7.16
CA VAL A 112 -6.88 -4.32 -6.62
C VAL A 112 -6.98 -4.46 -5.11
N LYS A 113 -6.43 -5.56 -4.59
CA LYS A 113 -6.32 -5.84 -3.16
C LYS A 113 -4.85 -5.99 -2.79
N ILE A 114 -4.42 -5.35 -1.70
CA ILE A 114 -3.12 -5.62 -1.07
C ILE A 114 -3.43 -6.30 0.25
N THR A 115 -2.94 -7.53 0.43
CA THR A 115 -3.19 -8.36 1.61
C THR A 115 -1.88 -8.93 2.15
N ASN A 116 -1.90 -9.37 3.41
CA ASN A 116 -0.78 -10.03 4.06
C ASN A 116 0.51 -9.20 4.11
N TYR A 117 0.39 -7.88 4.03
CA TYR A 117 1.55 -7.02 4.23
C TYR A 117 1.87 -6.88 5.72
N LYS A 118 3.13 -7.06 6.08
CA LYS A 118 3.64 -6.99 7.45
C LYS A 118 4.59 -5.81 7.58
N PHE A 119 4.17 -4.83 8.37
CA PHE A 119 5.04 -3.72 8.75
C PHE A 119 6.05 -4.19 9.78
N GLN A 120 7.32 -3.95 9.53
CA GLN A 120 8.40 -4.30 10.45
C GLN A 120 8.79 -3.09 11.30
N ILE A 121 8.67 -3.23 12.61
CA ILE A 121 9.12 -2.24 13.58
C ILE A 121 10.64 -2.21 13.59
N ALA A 122 11.24 -1.03 13.45
CA ALA A 122 12.69 -0.83 13.41
C ALA A 122 13.29 -0.42 14.76
N VAL A 123 12.47 -0.20 15.80
CA VAL A 123 12.95 0.20 17.13
C VAL A 123 13.79 -0.92 17.72
N PRO A 124 15.06 -0.66 18.10
CA PRO A 124 15.88 -1.64 18.80
C PRO A 124 15.20 -2.01 20.12
N LEU A 125 15.30 -3.26 20.57
CA LEU A 125 14.65 -3.91 21.72
C LEU A 125 13.17 -4.28 21.51
N ILE A 126 12.39 -3.59 20.67
CA ILE A 126 10.97 -3.90 20.43
C ILE A 126 10.85 -4.42 18.99
N GLY A 127 11.50 -5.54 18.70
CA GLY A 127 11.35 -6.22 17.41
C GLY A 127 9.96 -6.81 17.29
N GLY A 128 9.22 -6.40 16.26
CA GLY A 128 7.88 -6.93 16.00
C GLY A 128 7.45 -6.71 14.56
N LYS A 129 6.45 -7.49 14.14
CA LYS A 129 5.78 -7.31 12.84
C LYS A 129 4.31 -7.04 13.11
N ILE A 130 3.80 -5.94 12.56
CA ILE A 130 2.39 -5.59 12.63
C ILE A 130 1.73 -6.00 11.31
N ASN A 131 0.68 -6.81 11.40
CA ASN A 131 -0.12 -7.13 10.22
C ASN A 131 -0.94 -5.90 9.84
N MET A 132 -0.74 -5.40 8.63
CA MET A 132 -1.51 -4.28 8.12
C MET A 132 -2.87 -4.75 7.62
N PRO A 133 -3.91 -3.91 7.68
CA PRO A 133 -5.22 -4.23 7.13
C PRO A 133 -5.15 -4.44 5.62
N ALA A 134 -6.15 -5.13 5.07
CA ALA A 134 -6.27 -5.29 3.63
C ALA A 134 -6.66 -3.94 2.99
N TYR A 135 -5.93 -3.55 1.94
CA TYR A 135 -6.24 -2.37 1.15
C TYR A 135 -6.95 -2.80 -0.12
N ARG A 136 -8.17 -2.36 -0.29
CA ARG A 136 -9.00 -2.66 -1.45
C ARG A 136 -9.42 -1.38 -2.14
N THR A 137 -9.22 -1.34 -3.45
CA THR A 137 -9.67 -0.23 -4.31
C THR A 137 -10.25 -0.82 -5.59
N SER A 138 -11.41 -0.32 -6.00
CA SER A 138 -12.08 -0.74 -7.24
C SER A 138 -12.38 0.47 -8.10
N LEU A 139 -12.23 0.31 -9.41
CA LEU A 139 -12.69 1.28 -10.41
C LEU A 139 -13.55 0.54 -11.45
N PRO A 140 -14.61 1.18 -11.96
CA PRO A 140 -15.26 0.70 -13.15
C PRO A 140 -14.27 0.75 -14.32
N GLY A 141 -14.33 -0.22 -15.21
CA GLY A 141 -13.58 -0.18 -16.47
C GLY A 141 -14.10 0.98 -17.30
N GLU A 142 -13.17 1.74 -17.87
CA GLU A 142 -13.58 2.78 -18.83
C GLU A 142 -14.04 2.09 -20.10
N SER A 143 -15.31 2.29 -20.45
CA SER A 143 -15.83 1.89 -21.75
C SER A 143 -15.26 2.86 -22.79
N VAL A 144 -14.09 2.59 -23.34
CA VAL A 144 -13.49 3.37 -24.43
C VAL A 144 -14.37 3.26 -25.67
N GLY A 145 -15.45 4.03 -25.71
CA GLY A 145 -16.37 4.07 -26.84
C GLY A 145 -17.22 2.81 -27.06
N TYR A 146 -17.30 1.91 -26.07
CA TYR A 146 -18.16 0.75 -26.12
C TYR A 146 -19.63 1.20 -26.00
N VAL A 147 -20.36 1.11 -27.08
CA VAL A 147 -21.82 1.23 -27.09
C VAL A 147 -22.37 -0.19 -26.98
N PRO A 148 -23.10 -0.52 -25.87
CA PRO A 148 -23.75 -1.83 -25.78
C PRO A 148 -24.68 -2.06 -26.97
N CYS A 149 -24.62 -3.23 -27.57
CA CYS A 149 -25.36 -3.56 -28.78
C CYS A 149 -26.86 -3.65 -28.57
N ASP A 150 -27.32 -3.69 -27.35
CA ASP A 150 -28.71 -3.92 -26.94
C ASP A 150 -29.47 -2.67 -26.49
N VAL A 151 -28.90 -1.48 -26.64
CA VAL A 151 -29.61 -0.23 -26.33
C VAL A 151 -30.59 0.06 -27.46
N GLY A 152 -31.68 -0.67 -27.45
CA GLY A 152 -32.95 -0.27 -28.04
C GLY A 152 -32.99 -0.01 -29.54
N GLY A 153 -33.27 -1.03 -30.32
CA GLY A 153 -34.00 -0.90 -31.56
C GLY A 153 -33.17 -0.65 -32.81
N SER A 154 -33.27 -1.59 -33.72
CA SER A 154 -33.10 -1.45 -35.17
C SER A 154 -31.85 -0.75 -35.69
N ASN A 155 -30.71 -0.97 -35.06
CA ASN A 155 -29.47 -0.48 -35.61
C ASN A 155 -28.77 -1.58 -36.42
N PRO A 156 -28.54 -1.36 -37.74
CA PRO A 156 -27.87 -2.33 -38.61
C PRO A 156 -26.36 -2.52 -38.29
N LEU A 157 -25.84 -1.94 -37.24
CA LEU A 157 -24.48 -2.18 -36.74
C LEU A 157 -24.42 -3.44 -35.85
N ALA A 158 -25.14 -4.50 -36.26
CA ALA A 158 -25.11 -5.81 -35.61
C ALA A 158 -23.76 -6.55 -35.72
N ASN A 159 -22.69 -5.86 -36.07
CA ASN A 159 -21.32 -6.32 -35.97
C ASN A 159 -20.60 -5.61 -34.80
N CYS A 160 -21.04 -5.94 -33.58
CA CYS A 160 -20.34 -5.54 -32.38
C CYS A 160 -18.97 -6.24 -32.20
N ASN A 161 -18.41 -6.74 -33.28
CA ASN A 161 -17.07 -7.36 -33.33
C ASN A 161 -15.96 -6.39 -33.73
N ILE A 162 -16.22 -5.07 -33.65
CA ILE A 162 -15.15 -4.11 -33.93
C ILE A 162 -14.42 -3.82 -32.63
N ILE A 163 -13.55 -4.73 -32.26
CA ILE A 163 -12.38 -4.40 -31.48
C ILE A 163 -11.32 -4.02 -32.51
N PRO A 164 -10.89 -2.76 -32.64
CA PRO A 164 -9.72 -2.48 -33.45
C PRO A 164 -8.52 -3.21 -32.85
N ASN A 165 -7.78 -3.92 -33.67
CA ASN A 165 -6.53 -4.58 -33.36
C ASN A 165 -5.50 -3.60 -32.79
#